data_1ad8542e2f86f7e27af1d644684d8996
#
_entry.id   1ad8542e2f86f7e27af1d644684d8996
#
_cell.length_a   1.000
_cell.length_b   1.000
_cell.length_c   1.000
_cell.angle_alpha   90.00
_cell.angle_beta   90.00
_cell.angle_gamma   90.00
#
_symmetry.space_group_name_H-M   'P 1'
#
loop_
_entity.id
_entity.type
_entity.pdbx_description
1 polymer ?
#
loop_
_entity_poly.entity_id
_entity_poly.type
_entity_poly.pdbx_seq_one_letter_code
_entity_poly.pdbx_strand_id
1 'polypeptide(L)'
;MDIRDLFFGDLPADRWPEQSSIKEVSGEPWESFIKSREFSTGGDNQSAKQCLHEILSMNNLESRHYLQAWTFLRTLGEQPPADEAKHLYGVVIEVALDEGVDVVAAYQDHTARYINHSGAGVVWEHPNDSLNE
;
A
#
# COMPACT_ATOMS: atom_id res chain seq x y z
N MET A 1 -0.56 -1.97 -15.14
CA MET A 1 -0.67 -1.22 -13.86
C MET A 1 0.35 -0.11 -13.91
N ASP A 2 -0.07 1.11 -13.66
CA ASP A 2 0.88 2.21 -13.51
C ASP A 2 1.63 2.05 -12.18
N ILE A 3 2.94 2.15 -12.19
CA ILE A 3 3.76 1.99 -10.97
C ILE A 3 3.42 3.05 -9.90
N ARG A 4 2.91 4.22 -10.31
CA ARG A 4 2.46 5.25 -9.38
C ARG A 4 1.23 4.82 -8.56
N ASP A 5 0.40 3.90 -9.08
CA ASP A 5 -0.75 3.36 -8.35
C ASP A 5 -0.33 2.67 -7.04
N LEU A 6 0.89 2.13 -7.00
CA LEU A 6 1.45 1.49 -5.81
C LEU A 6 1.74 2.48 -4.66
N PHE A 7 1.80 3.77 -4.94
CA PHE A 7 2.20 4.77 -3.93
C PHE A 7 1.08 5.10 -2.95
N PHE A 8 -0.16 4.99 -3.39
CA PHE A 8 -1.33 5.43 -2.62
C PHE A 8 -1.91 4.35 -1.70
N GLY A 9 -1.58 3.08 -1.92
CA GLY A 9 -2.17 1.98 -1.16
C GLY A 9 -3.69 1.86 -1.37
N ASP A 10 -4.16 2.17 -2.58
CA ASP A 10 -5.58 2.21 -2.93
C ASP A 10 -5.94 1.33 -4.13
N LEU A 11 -5.10 0.35 -4.43
CA LEU A 11 -5.36 -0.60 -5.50
C LEU A 11 -6.59 -1.46 -5.19
N PRO A 12 -7.41 -1.77 -6.20
CA PRO A 12 -8.52 -2.70 -6.02
C PRO A 12 -8.03 -4.13 -5.74
N ALA A 13 -8.84 -4.91 -5.02
CA ALA A 13 -8.46 -6.23 -4.51
C ALA A 13 -8.11 -7.25 -5.61
N ASP A 14 -8.66 -7.09 -6.81
CA ASP A 14 -8.34 -7.93 -7.98
C ASP A 14 -6.96 -7.63 -8.58
N ARG A 15 -6.36 -6.49 -8.22
CA ARG A 15 -5.03 -6.07 -8.67
C ARG A 15 -3.94 -6.16 -7.61
N TRP A 16 -4.31 -6.40 -6.34
CA TRP A 16 -3.36 -6.46 -5.24
C TRP A 16 -3.59 -7.69 -4.35
N PRO A 17 -2.57 -8.48 -4.02
CA PRO A 17 -1.22 -8.49 -4.60
C PRO A 17 -1.27 -8.88 -6.09
N GLU A 18 -0.30 -8.39 -6.86
CA GLU A 18 -0.22 -8.74 -8.27
C GLU A 18 0.06 -10.25 -8.44
N GLN A 19 -0.71 -10.91 -9.29
CA GLN A 19 -0.64 -12.37 -9.46
C GLN A 19 0.73 -12.87 -9.96
N SER A 20 1.42 -12.05 -10.75
CA SER A 20 2.78 -12.35 -11.21
C SER A 20 3.80 -12.38 -10.08
N SER A 21 3.58 -11.57 -9.05
CA SER A 21 4.45 -11.45 -7.88
C SER A 21 4.18 -12.49 -6.80
N ILE A 22 2.99 -13.12 -6.79
CA ILE A 22 2.58 -14.10 -5.76
C ILE A 22 3.52 -15.31 -5.70
N LYS A 23 4.13 -15.68 -6.81
CA LYS A 23 5.07 -16.81 -6.86
C LYS A 23 6.43 -16.52 -6.22
N GLU A 24 6.77 -15.24 -6.10
CA GLU A 24 8.07 -14.78 -5.59
C GLU A 24 7.98 -14.24 -4.15
N VAL A 25 6.77 -13.98 -3.66
CA VAL A 25 6.52 -13.36 -2.37
C VAL A 25 5.90 -14.40 -1.44
N SER A 26 6.63 -14.80 -0.41
CA SER A 26 6.16 -15.65 0.68
C SER A 26 6.16 -14.89 2.00
N GLY A 27 5.25 -15.28 2.91
CA GLY A 27 5.15 -14.68 4.23
C GLY A 27 4.18 -13.51 4.31
N GLU A 28 4.19 -12.86 5.48
CA GLU A 28 3.29 -11.74 5.76
C GLU A 28 3.87 -10.41 5.28
N PRO A 29 3.04 -9.45 4.88
CA PRO A 29 1.56 -9.46 4.92
C PRO A 29 0.89 -10.11 3.69
N TRP A 30 1.64 -10.64 2.77
CA TRP A 30 1.16 -11.12 1.47
C TRP A 30 0.16 -12.26 1.59
N GLU A 31 0.45 -13.22 2.48
CA GLU A 31 -0.44 -14.35 2.72
C GLU A 31 -1.81 -13.92 3.23
N SER A 32 -1.86 -12.96 4.15
CA SER A 32 -3.10 -12.41 4.68
C SER A 32 -3.89 -11.62 3.64
N PHE A 33 -3.23 -10.86 2.75
CA PHE A 33 -3.88 -10.19 1.63
C PHE A 33 -4.50 -11.20 0.64
N ILE A 34 -3.77 -12.25 0.30
CA ILE A 34 -4.25 -13.30 -0.61
C ILE A 34 -5.47 -14.00 -0.01
N LYS A 35 -5.38 -14.43 1.25
CA LYS A 35 -6.50 -15.06 1.96
C LYS A 35 -7.73 -14.14 2.05
N SER A 36 -7.52 -12.88 2.35
CA SER A 36 -8.62 -11.90 2.37
C SER A 36 -9.33 -11.81 1.04
N ARG A 37 -8.59 -11.76 -0.07
CA ARG A 37 -9.15 -11.76 -1.41
C ARG A 37 -9.93 -13.04 -1.73
N GLU A 38 -9.38 -14.19 -1.37
CA GLU A 38 -10.05 -15.49 -1.58
C GLU A 38 -11.36 -15.57 -0.80
N PHE A 39 -11.38 -15.20 0.49
CA PHE A 39 -12.58 -15.14 1.29
C PHE A 39 -13.63 -14.18 0.70
N SER A 40 -13.22 -13.00 0.33
CA SER A 40 -14.11 -11.99 -0.26
C SER A 40 -14.71 -12.47 -1.58
N THR A 41 -13.91 -13.09 -2.43
CA THR A 41 -14.37 -13.69 -3.70
C THR A 41 -15.36 -14.81 -3.47
N GLY A 42 -15.17 -15.60 -2.41
CA GLY A 42 -16.10 -16.67 -1.98
C GLY A 42 -17.34 -16.17 -1.24
N GLY A 43 -17.47 -14.85 -1.01
CA GLY A 43 -18.60 -14.24 -0.31
C GLY A 43 -18.47 -14.24 1.22
N ASP A 44 -17.37 -14.72 1.78
CA ASP A 44 -17.10 -14.69 3.23
C ASP A 44 -16.38 -13.38 3.62
N ASN A 45 -17.15 -12.30 3.64
CA ASN A 45 -16.62 -10.98 3.97
C ASN A 45 -16.16 -10.88 5.43
N GLN A 46 -16.69 -11.69 6.33
CA GLN A 46 -16.28 -11.67 7.74
C GLN A 46 -14.86 -12.20 7.90
N SER A 47 -14.54 -13.33 7.30
CA SER A 47 -13.19 -13.89 7.31
C SER A 47 -12.20 -13.00 6.54
N ALA A 48 -12.65 -12.38 5.43
CA ALA A 48 -11.85 -11.40 4.70
C ALA A 48 -11.45 -10.22 5.58
N LYS A 49 -12.38 -9.62 6.31
CA LYS A 49 -12.11 -8.53 7.27
C LYS A 49 -11.15 -8.96 8.36
N GLN A 50 -11.31 -10.17 8.89
CA GLN A 50 -10.41 -10.68 9.93
C GLN A 50 -8.95 -10.73 9.45
N CYS A 51 -8.69 -11.23 8.25
CA CYS A 51 -7.35 -11.23 7.66
C CYS A 51 -6.77 -9.81 7.54
N LEU A 52 -7.60 -8.83 7.16
CA LEU A 52 -7.16 -7.44 7.04
C LEU A 52 -6.86 -6.81 8.41
N HIS A 53 -7.64 -7.12 9.44
CA HIS A 53 -7.35 -6.69 10.80
C HIS A 53 -6.08 -7.34 11.36
N GLU A 54 -5.77 -8.56 10.99
CA GLU A 54 -4.50 -9.21 11.32
C GLU A 54 -3.32 -8.41 10.73
N ILE A 55 -3.43 -7.98 9.47
CA ILE A 55 -2.42 -7.10 8.85
C ILE A 55 -2.27 -5.79 9.63
N LEU A 56 -3.36 -5.13 10.00
CA LEU A 56 -3.33 -3.88 10.76
C LEU A 56 -2.69 -4.04 12.15
N SER A 57 -2.70 -5.25 12.73
CA SER A 57 -2.07 -5.56 14.00
C SER A 57 -0.58 -5.90 13.89
N MET A 58 -0.07 -6.13 12.70
CA MET A 58 1.35 -6.43 12.47
C MET A 58 2.20 -5.17 12.66
N ASN A 59 3.40 -5.36 13.20
CA ASN A 59 4.39 -4.30 13.34
C ASN A 59 5.39 -4.34 12.17
N ASN A 60 6.03 -3.20 11.91
CA ASN A 60 7.13 -3.09 10.94
C ASN A 60 6.76 -3.41 9.47
N LEU A 61 5.48 -3.25 9.12
CA LEU A 61 5.07 -3.26 7.73
C LEU A 61 5.29 -1.88 7.09
N GLU A 62 5.37 -1.86 5.76
CA GLU A 62 5.37 -0.59 5.03
C GLU A 62 4.05 0.16 5.22
N SER A 63 4.10 1.49 5.31
CA SER A 63 2.92 2.34 5.46
C SER A 63 1.87 2.08 4.38
N ARG A 64 2.28 1.78 3.16
CA ARG A 64 1.40 1.42 2.04
C ARG A 64 0.58 0.16 2.30
N HIS A 65 1.11 -0.81 3.04
CA HIS A 65 0.37 -2.04 3.37
C HIS A 65 -0.79 -1.74 4.33
N TYR A 66 -0.59 -0.88 5.32
CA TYR A 66 -1.68 -0.43 6.21
C TYR A 66 -2.76 0.35 5.44
N LEU A 67 -2.36 1.25 4.56
CA LEU A 67 -3.29 1.99 3.68
C LEU A 67 -4.08 1.04 2.79
N GLN A 68 -3.42 0.04 2.20
CA GLN A 68 -4.05 -0.95 1.34
C GLN A 68 -5.05 -1.82 2.11
N ALA A 69 -4.72 -2.22 3.34
CA ALA A 69 -5.64 -2.97 4.20
C ALA A 69 -6.90 -2.16 4.52
N TRP A 70 -6.75 -0.87 4.84
CA TRP A 70 -7.90 0.02 5.05
C TRP A 70 -8.71 0.25 3.78
N THR A 71 -8.08 0.33 2.63
CA THR A 71 -8.77 0.41 1.33
C THR A 71 -9.69 -0.81 1.14
N PHE A 72 -9.19 -2.01 1.41
CA PHE A 72 -10.01 -3.22 1.29
C PHE A 72 -11.11 -3.30 2.35
N LEU A 73 -10.85 -2.92 3.60
CA LEU A 73 -11.87 -2.84 4.64
C LEU A 73 -13.01 -1.89 4.26
N ARG A 74 -12.71 -0.73 3.67
CA ARG A 74 -13.73 0.20 3.18
C ARG A 74 -14.59 -0.42 2.07
N THR A 75 -13.98 -1.16 1.13
CA THR A 75 -14.76 -1.86 0.10
C THR A 75 -15.67 -2.94 0.68
N LEU A 76 -15.31 -3.50 1.84
CA LEU A 76 -16.14 -4.44 2.60
C LEU A 76 -17.12 -3.75 3.57
N GLY A 77 -17.24 -2.43 3.50
CA GLY A 77 -18.20 -1.64 4.29
C GLY A 77 -17.72 -1.23 5.68
N GLU A 78 -16.43 -1.36 5.99
CA GLU A 78 -15.86 -0.97 7.29
C GLU A 78 -15.05 0.32 7.19
N GLN A 79 -15.39 1.29 8.03
CA GLN A 79 -14.69 2.57 8.11
C GLN A 79 -13.67 2.56 9.25
N PRO A 80 -12.50 3.19 9.09
CA PRO A 80 -11.57 3.36 10.20
C PRO A 80 -12.15 4.24 11.30
N PRO A 81 -11.78 4.01 12.59
CA PRO A 81 -12.10 4.94 13.67
C PRO A 81 -11.58 6.35 13.37
N ALA A 82 -12.19 7.38 13.98
CA ALA A 82 -11.89 8.78 13.68
C ALA A 82 -10.43 9.18 13.93
N ASP A 83 -9.79 8.62 14.94
CA ASP A 83 -8.38 8.83 15.24
C ASP A 83 -7.48 8.15 14.20
N GLU A 84 -7.78 6.93 13.80
CA GLU A 84 -7.06 6.22 12.73
C GLU A 84 -7.25 6.91 11.36
N ALA A 85 -8.44 7.40 11.08
CA ALA A 85 -8.73 8.13 9.84
C ALA A 85 -7.92 9.44 9.70
N LYS A 86 -7.41 9.98 10.79
CA LYS A 86 -6.54 11.18 10.82
C LYS A 86 -5.06 10.87 10.82
N HIS A 87 -4.70 9.59 10.92
CA HIS A 87 -3.31 9.18 10.93
C HIS A 87 -2.67 9.41 9.56
N LEU A 88 -1.54 10.13 9.55
CA LEU A 88 -0.79 10.42 8.33
C LEU A 88 0.26 9.33 8.08
N TYR A 89 0.02 8.47 7.12
CA TYR A 89 0.96 7.42 6.73
C TYR A 89 2.01 7.88 5.74
N GLY A 90 1.72 8.90 4.96
CA GLY A 90 2.64 9.42 3.98
C GLY A 90 2.12 10.61 3.22
N VAL A 91 2.98 11.19 2.41
CA VAL A 91 2.68 12.28 1.49
C VAL A 91 3.15 11.92 0.11
N VAL A 92 2.30 12.08 -0.88
CA VAL A 92 2.63 11.90 -2.29
C VAL A 92 2.50 13.24 -2.99
N ILE A 93 3.55 13.64 -3.69
CA ILE A 93 3.60 14.90 -4.45
C ILE A 93 3.75 14.54 -5.93
N GLU A 94 2.87 15.07 -6.74
CA GLU A 94 2.93 14.98 -8.20
C GLU A 94 3.33 16.33 -8.77
N VAL A 95 4.34 16.34 -9.62
CA VAL A 95 4.80 17.54 -10.32
C VAL A 95 4.56 17.37 -11.81
N ALA A 96 3.64 18.16 -12.36
CA ALA A 96 3.37 18.15 -13.78
C ALA A 96 4.50 18.86 -14.55
N LEU A 97 5.02 18.18 -15.56
CA LEU A 97 6.01 18.68 -16.51
C LEU A 97 5.41 18.63 -17.92
N ASP A 98 6.00 19.33 -18.86
CA ASP A 98 5.55 19.30 -20.27
C ASP A 98 5.61 17.88 -20.86
N GLU A 99 6.53 17.05 -20.37
CA GLU A 99 6.81 15.69 -20.85
C GLU A 99 6.09 14.60 -20.06
N GLY A 100 5.40 14.94 -18.96
CA GLY A 100 4.70 13.98 -18.10
C GLY A 100 4.65 14.41 -16.65
N VAL A 101 4.61 13.44 -15.73
CA VAL A 101 4.48 13.70 -14.30
C VAL A 101 5.62 13.03 -13.54
N ASP A 102 6.31 13.79 -12.72
CA ASP A 102 7.22 13.25 -11.72
C ASP A 102 6.45 13.06 -10.41
N VAL A 103 6.72 11.96 -9.71
CA VAL A 103 6.05 11.61 -8.45
C VAL A 103 7.07 11.34 -7.37
N VAL A 104 6.88 11.96 -6.22
CA VAL A 104 7.65 11.71 -4.99
C VAL A 104 6.69 11.28 -3.90
N ALA A 105 6.99 10.17 -3.24
CA ALA A 105 6.28 9.71 -2.06
C ALA A 105 7.23 9.59 -0.87
N ALA A 106 6.83 10.09 0.28
CA ALA A 106 7.54 9.93 1.55
C ALA A 106 6.56 9.38 2.60
N TYR A 107 6.97 8.36 3.32
CA TYR A 107 6.12 7.64 4.27
C TYR A 107 6.61 7.77 5.70
N GLN A 108 5.70 7.57 6.65
CA GLN A 108 5.97 7.60 8.09
C GLN A 108 7.00 6.54 8.51
N ASP A 109 7.11 5.45 7.80
CA ASP A 109 8.07 4.37 8.04
C ASP A 109 9.52 4.73 7.63
N HIS A 110 9.77 5.98 7.28
CA HIS A 110 11.05 6.50 6.79
C HIS A 110 11.49 5.94 5.43
N THR A 111 10.57 5.40 4.67
CA THR A 111 10.81 5.05 3.26
C THR A 111 10.38 6.17 2.34
N ALA A 112 11.01 6.26 1.18
CA ALA A 112 10.65 7.22 0.15
C ALA A 112 10.80 6.60 -1.24
N ARG A 113 10.04 7.14 -2.20
CA ARG A 113 10.07 6.70 -3.59
C ARG A 113 9.98 7.90 -4.51
N TYR A 114 10.71 7.84 -5.60
CA TYR A 114 10.65 8.83 -6.67
C TYR A 114 10.53 8.10 -8.01
N ILE A 115 9.62 8.57 -8.84
CA ILE A 115 9.50 8.12 -10.22
C ILE A 115 9.39 9.34 -11.10
N ASN A 116 10.23 9.40 -12.13
CA ASN A 116 10.15 10.47 -13.11
C ASN A 116 9.16 10.12 -14.24
N HIS A 117 8.87 11.12 -15.08
CA HIS A 117 7.98 11.00 -16.23
C HIS A 117 8.36 9.90 -17.23
N SER A 118 9.62 9.49 -17.28
CA SER A 118 10.09 8.40 -18.16
C SER A 118 9.92 7.00 -17.54
N GLY A 119 9.49 6.91 -16.28
CA GLY A 119 9.35 5.66 -15.54
C GLY A 119 10.62 5.21 -14.81
N ALA A 120 11.72 5.98 -14.90
CA ALA A 120 12.90 5.72 -14.09
C ALA A 120 12.67 6.22 -12.66
N GLY A 121 13.15 5.46 -11.67
CA GLY A 121 12.88 5.81 -10.29
C GLY A 121 13.96 5.38 -9.32
N VAL A 122 13.83 5.88 -8.09
CA VAL A 122 14.69 5.54 -6.95
C VAL A 122 13.80 5.18 -5.76
N VAL A 123 14.20 4.14 -5.03
CA VAL A 123 13.53 3.69 -3.82
C VAL A 123 14.53 3.74 -2.67
N TRP A 124 14.14 4.40 -1.57
CA TRP A 124 14.85 4.40 -0.31
C TRP A 124 14.05 3.55 0.68
N GLU A 125 14.50 2.33 0.92
CA GLU A 125 13.78 1.34 1.77
C GLU A 125 14.20 1.42 3.24
N HIS A 126 15.34 2.03 3.51
CA HIS A 126 15.84 2.19 4.86
C HIS A 126 16.13 3.67 5.15
N PRO A 127 16.04 4.08 6.43
CA PRO A 127 16.48 5.40 6.82
C PRO A 127 17.90 5.63 6.32
N ASN A 128 18.05 6.57 5.45
CA ASN A 128 19.35 6.99 4.97
C ASN A 128 19.67 8.32 5.65
N ASP A 129 20.85 8.45 6.23
CA ASP A 129 21.27 9.67 6.92
C ASP A 129 21.10 10.92 6.03
N SER A 130 21.18 10.76 4.72
CA SER A 130 20.94 11.83 3.74
C SER A 130 19.50 12.28 3.61
N LEU A 131 18.51 11.54 4.13
CA LEU A 131 17.10 11.93 4.16
C LEU A 131 16.70 12.61 5.47
N ASN A 132 17.57 12.59 6.47
CA ASN A 132 17.35 13.20 7.78
C ASN A 132 18.02 14.57 7.92
N GLU A 133 18.69 15.04 6.91
CA GLU A 133 19.29 16.38 6.78
C GLU A 133 18.36 17.33 6.00
#